data_5470f2a70a2c637a7f048f37f60c6db4
#
_entry.id   5470f2a70a2c637a7f048f37f60c6db4
#
_cell.length_a   1.000
_cell.length_b   1.000
_cell.length_c   1.000
_cell.angle_alpha   90.00
_cell.angle_beta   90.00
_cell.angle_gamma   90.00
#
_symmetry.space_group_name_H-M   'P 1'
#
loop_
_entity.id
_entity.type
_entity.pdbx_description
1 polymer ?
#
loop_
_entity_poly.entity_id
_entity_poly.type
_entity_poly.pdbx_seq_one_letter_code
_entity_poly.pdbx_strand_id
1 'polypeptide(L)'
;MSEWREIALGEVIETNKSSINREYPNSEILYLDTGSITCNRINGLQQFELSNAPSRAKRLVKDLDIIYSSVRPNQLHYGIIRNPENNLVVSTGFVVITCNQDEIAPYFLYHYLSQNSTTEFLHSIAEGSTSAYPSLKPSDIEALEILLPPLDEQKTIAEVLSSLDDKIDLLHRQNQTLEQMAETLFRQWFVEDPNPEWEERPLSSIATFLNGLACQKHPPKNDVDKLPVLKIKDLRNGISEDCDWCTTEVDEKYIVENGDVIFSWSASLMVKIWDGQTCILNQHLFKVTSDDFPKWYYYLWSKFHLDQFIAIARAHATTMGHIKRGDLDEAMVMAPTDYEINKMSTHFEPIIEKITVNNRQISKLVALRDTLLPKLMSGEIRIDTNE
;
A
#
# COMPACT_ATOMS: atom_id res chain seq x y z
N MET A 1 4.46 -1.94 39.74
CA MET A 1 4.44 -1.52 38.31
C MET A 1 5.50 -0.45 38.18
N SER A 2 6.49 -0.64 37.30
CA SER A 2 7.51 0.38 37.01
C SER A 2 6.82 1.57 36.35
N GLU A 3 7.18 2.78 36.76
CA GLU A 3 6.66 4.00 36.17
C GLU A 3 7.30 4.23 34.80
N TRP A 4 6.48 4.62 33.82
CA TRP A 4 6.97 5.11 32.54
C TRP A 4 7.61 6.49 32.77
N ARG A 5 8.75 6.73 32.13
CA ARG A 5 9.45 8.00 32.23
C ARG A 5 9.22 8.88 31.01
N GLU A 6 9.01 10.17 31.19
CA GLU A 6 8.95 11.14 30.12
C GLU A 6 10.37 11.57 29.76
N ILE A 7 10.74 11.46 28.49
CA ILE A 7 12.07 11.82 27.97
C ILE A 7 11.95 12.44 26.57
N ALA A 8 12.93 13.25 26.20
CA ALA A 8 13.13 13.65 24.81
C ALA A 8 13.84 12.52 24.05
N LEU A 9 13.41 12.25 22.81
CA LEU A 9 14.00 11.18 21.99
C LEU A 9 15.51 11.36 21.78
N GLY A 10 15.98 12.60 21.66
CA GLY A 10 17.41 12.91 21.50
C GLY A 10 18.31 12.39 22.62
N GLU A 11 17.75 12.01 23.78
CA GLU A 11 18.52 11.41 24.86
C GLU A 11 18.88 9.94 24.60
N VAL A 12 18.09 9.25 23.77
CA VAL A 12 18.18 7.79 23.54
C VAL A 12 18.38 7.40 22.07
N ILE A 13 18.51 8.37 21.17
CA ILE A 13 18.78 8.15 19.75
C ILE A 13 19.94 9.02 19.24
N GLU A 14 20.52 8.61 18.12
CA GLU A 14 21.41 9.45 17.31
C GLU A 14 20.82 9.56 15.89
N THR A 15 20.85 10.76 15.30
CA THR A 15 20.34 10.96 13.94
C THR A 15 21.47 11.15 12.94
N ASN A 16 21.30 10.59 11.72
CA ASN A 16 22.21 10.77 10.57
C ASN A 16 23.70 10.51 10.88
N LYS A 17 23.99 9.49 11.69
CA LYS A 17 25.30 9.17 12.21
C LYS A 17 26.38 8.93 11.15
N SER A 18 25.99 8.34 10.01
CA SER A 18 26.94 7.89 8.99
C SER A 18 26.52 8.33 7.58
N SER A 19 27.52 8.71 6.78
CA SER A 19 27.32 9.07 5.39
C SER A 19 28.52 8.58 4.55
N ILE A 20 28.31 8.40 3.25
CA ILE A 20 29.38 8.09 2.31
C ILE A 20 30.47 9.17 2.40
N ASN A 21 31.69 8.73 2.57
CA ASN A 21 32.90 9.54 2.58
C ASN A 21 33.91 9.01 1.54
N ARG A 22 35.11 9.57 1.53
CA ARG A 22 36.19 9.18 0.57
C ARG A 22 36.71 7.75 0.80
N GLU A 23 36.48 7.18 1.98
CA GLU A 23 36.92 5.84 2.39
C GLU A 23 35.82 4.77 2.18
N TYR A 24 34.69 5.15 1.59
CA TYR A 24 33.60 4.22 1.31
C TYR A 24 34.07 3.10 0.37
N PRO A 25 33.93 1.82 0.78
CA PRO A 25 34.66 0.73 0.12
C PRO A 25 34.00 0.24 -1.17
N ASN A 26 32.70 0.51 -1.39
CA ASN A 26 31.97 -0.07 -2.50
C ASN A 26 31.94 0.88 -3.70
N SER A 27 32.20 0.34 -4.90
CA SER A 27 32.06 1.05 -6.17
C SER A 27 30.64 1.09 -6.70
N GLU A 28 29.78 0.17 -6.23
CA GLU A 28 28.35 0.08 -6.54
C GLU A 28 27.50 0.23 -5.28
N ILE A 29 26.34 0.86 -5.43
CA ILE A 29 25.38 1.06 -4.36
C ILE A 29 24.00 0.57 -4.75
N LEU A 30 23.26 0.10 -3.75
CA LEU A 30 21.80 -0.06 -3.79
C LEU A 30 21.20 1.17 -3.16
N TYR A 31 20.45 1.93 -3.95
CA TYR A 31 19.89 3.22 -3.52
C TYR A 31 18.40 3.12 -3.21
N LEU A 32 18.03 3.59 -2.02
CA LEU A 32 16.64 3.76 -1.60
C LEU A 32 16.33 5.26 -1.53
N ASP A 33 15.47 5.73 -2.42
CA ASP A 33 14.93 7.09 -2.34
C ASP A 33 13.66 7.15 -1.48
N THR A 34 13.22 8.37 -1.16
CA THR A 34 12.04 8.59 -0.30
C THR A 34 10.73 8.08 -0.93
N GLY A 35 10.60 8.11 -2.25
CA GLY A 35 9.40 7.64 -2.95
C GLY A 35 9.33 6.12 -3.12
N SER A 36 10.44 5.42 -2.85
CA SER A 36 10.50 3.96 -3.00
C SER A 36 10.13 3.18 -1.75
N ILE A 37 9.71 3.86 -0.67
CA ILE A 37 9.21 3.22 0.55
C ILE A 37 7.93 3.90 1.03
N THR A 38 6.97 3.12 1.50
CA THR A 38 5.74 3.61 2.14
C THR A 38 5.33 2.63 3.22
N CYS A 39 5.12 3.10 4.47
CA CYS A 39 4.73 2.27 5.62
C CYS A 39 5.58 0.99 5.71
N ASN A 40 6.90 1.13 5.72
CA ASN A 40 7.87 0.04 5.78
C ASN A 40 7.92 -0.91 4.57
N ARG A 41 7.18 -0.65 3.49
CA ARG A 41 7.24 -1.45 2.27
C ARG A 41 8.13 -0.79 1.24
N ILE A 42 9.22 -1.48 0.92
CA ILE A 42 10.15 -1.05 -0.12
C ILE A 42 9.64 -1.57 -1.46
N ASN A 43 9.31 -0.67 -2.38
CA ASN A 43 8.80 -0.99 -3.72
C ASN A 43 9.92 -1.36 -4.71
N GLY A 44 11.17 -1.04 -4.38
CA GLY A 44 12.33 -1.38 -5.17
C GLY A 44 13.58 -0.60 -4.75
N LEU A 45 14.74 -1.16 -5.03
CA LEU A 45 16.04 -0.53 -4.87
C LEU A 45 16.60 -0.25 -6.26
N GLN A 46 17.28 0.88 -6.42
CA GLN A 46 17.93 1.26 -7.66
C GLN A 46 19.44 0.99 -7.55
N GLN A 47 20.00 0.30 -8.52
CA GLN A 47 21.44 0.02 -8.56
C GLN A 47 22.18 1.11 -9.35
N PHE A 48 23.24 1.62 -8.77
CA PHE A 48 24.10 2.62 -9.40
C PHE A 48 25.58 2.31 -9.17
N GLU A 49 26.40 2.64 -10.15
CA GLU A 49 27.83 2.90 -9.87
C GLU A 49 27.92 4.16 -8.99
N LEU A 50 28.77 4.16 -7.99
CA LEU A 50 28.92 5.27 -7.04
C LEU A 50 29.22 6.61 -7.74
N SER A 51 29.99 6.56 -8.82
CA SER A 51 30.32 7.74 -9.65
C SER A 51 29.11 8.38 -10.32
N ASN A 52 28.07 7.59 -10.61
CA ASN A 52 26.86 7.98 -11.32
C ASN A 52 25.63 8.08 -10.41
N ALA A 53 25.82 7.87 -9.12
CA ALA A 53 24.74 7.89 -8.16
C ALA A 53 24.12 9.28 -8.00
N PRO A 54 22.81 9.36 -7.70
CA PRO A 54 22.16 10.63 -7.41
C PRO A 54 22.88 11.39 -6.28
N SER A 55 22.93 12.71 -6.36
CA SER A 55 23.61 13.54 -5.34
C SER A 55 23.06 13.37 -3.92
N ARG A 56 21.80 12.88 -3.80
CA ARG A 56 21.15 12.56 -2.54
C ARG A 56 21.47 11.16 -1.99
N ALA A 57 22.11 10.29 -2.76
CA ALA A 57 22.53 8.95 -2.31
C ALA A 57 23.74 9.04 -1.38
N LYS A 58 23.53 9.33 -0.10
CA LYS A 58 24.64 9.61 0.83
C LYS A 58 24.51 9.00 2.21
N ARG A 59 23.30 8.74 2.72
CA ARG A 59 23.12 8.24 4.08
C ARG A 59 23.40 6.75 4.14
N LEU A 60 24.25 6.34 5.08
CA LEU A 60 24.50 4.93 5.38
C LEU A 60 23.52 4.48 6.47
N VAL A 61 23.10 3.24 6.38
CA VAL A 61 22.21 2.60 7.35
C VAL A 61 22.81 1.28 7.81
N LYS A 62 22.43 0.85 9.00
CA LYS A 62 22.73 -0.46 9.56
C LYS A 62 21.43 -1.17 9.96
N ASP A 63 21.57 -2.41 10.39
CA ASP A 63 20.44 -3.18 10.88
C ASP A 63 19.77 -2.47 12.07
N LEU A 64 18.43 -2.46 12.05
CA LEU A 64 17.55 -1.80 13.01
C LEU A 64 17.58 -0.27 13.00
N ASP A 65 18.27 0.38 12.06
CA ASP A 65 18.08 1.81 11.86
C ASP A 65 16.67 2.10 11.34
N ILE A 66 16.06 3.17 11.85
CA ILE A 66 14.77 3.66 11.35
C ILE A 66 15.05 4.79 10.36
N ILE A 67 14.41 4.74 9.22
CA ILE A 67 14.43 5.83 8.24
C ILE A 67 13.09 6.53 8.23
N TYR A 68 13.10 7.86 8.31
CA TYR A 68 11.90 8.68 8.31
C TYR A 68 12.06 9.83 7.34
N SER A 69 11.11 10.00 6.40
CA SER A 69 11.21 11.07 5.41
C SER A 69 11.14 12.43 6.08
N SER A 70 12.14 13.27 5.82
CA SER A 70 12.12 14.66 6.26
C SER A 70 11.15 15.53 5.46
N VAL A 71 10.71 15.06 4.28
CA VAL A 71 9.84 15.82 3.38
C VAL A 71 8.45 15.22 3.38
N ARG A 72 7.44 16.04 3.66
CA ARG A 72 6.02 15.66 3.65
C ARG A 72 5.74 14.39 4.45
N PRO A 73 5.87 14.41 5.78
CA PRO A 73 5.64 13.25 6.65
C PRO A 73 4.30 12.52 6.40
N ASN A 74 3.26 13.26 6.00
CA ASN A 74 1.95 12.73 5.65
C ASN A 74 1.94 11.77 4.43
N GLN A 75 3.05 11.65 3.70
CA GLN A 75 3.20 10.64 2.64
C GLN A 75 3.63 9.27 3.19
N LEU A 76 3.88 9.16 4.50
CA LEU A 76 4.19 7.91 5.22
C LEU A 76 5.43 7.17 4.68
N HIS A 77 6.42 7.93 4.21
CA HIS A 77 7.68 7.37 3.73
C HIS A 77 8.64 7.14 4.91
N TYR A 78 8.43 6.05 5.62
CA TYR A 78 9.25 5.61 6.75
C TYR A 78 9.36 4.09 6.78
N GLY A 79 10.35 3.58 7.51
CA GLY A 79 10.52 2.16 7.74
C GLY A 79 11.66 1.85 8.70
N ILE A 80 11.77 0.57 9.10
CA ILE A 80 12.89 0.03 9.86
C ILE A 80 13.70 -0.89 8.94
N ILE A 81 15.00 -0.67 8.90
CA ILE A 81 15.92 -1.42 8.04
C ILE A 81 16.23 -2.76 8.69
N ARG A 82 16.06 -3.84 7.93
CA ARG A 82 16.32 -5.23 8.38
C ARG A 82 17.37 -5.88 7.49
N ASN A 83 18.44 -6.40 8.08
CA ASN A 83 19.49 -7.13 7.36
C ASN A 83 19.92 -6.44 6.05
N PRO A 84 20.35 -5.16 6.09
CA PRO A 84 20.71 -4.44 4.88
C PRO A 84 21.94 -5.04 4.20
N GLU A 85 21.98 -4.98 2.89
CA GLU A 85 23.23 -5.25 2.17
C GLU A 85 24.27 -4.17 2.50
N ASN A 86 25.53 -4.54 2.49
CA ASN A 86 26.63 -3.67 2.90
C ASN A 86 26.78 -2.39 2.04
N ASN A 87 26.19 -2.38 0.86
CA ASN A 87 26.17 -1.25 -0.08
C ASN A 87 24.81 -0.54 -0.13
N LEU A 88 23.89 -0.79 0.82
CA LEU A 88 22.62 -0.06 0.92
C LEU A 88 22.90 1.39 1.33
N VAL A 89 22.40 2.30 0.53
CA VAL A 89 22.51 3.75 0.71
C VAL A 89 21.12 4.36 0.59
N VAL A 90 20.76 5.22 1.54
CA VAL A 90 19.46 5.90 1.49
C VAL A 90 19.62 7.39 1.18
N SER A 91 18.52 7.97 0.69
CA SER A 91 18.46 9.39 0.33
C SER A 91 18.75 10.31 1.53
N THR A 92 19.40 11.46 1.30
CA THR A 92 19.46 12.57 2.27
C THR A 92 18.08 13.16 2.61
N GLY A 93 17.04 12.77 1.88
CA GLY A 93 15.65 13.08 2.20
C GLY A 93 15.11 12.29 3.41
N PHE A 94 15.84 11.27 3.89
CA PHE A 94 15.53 10.61 5.14
C PHE A 94 16.34 11.20 6.31
N VAL A 95 15.73 11.23 7.49
CA VAL A 95 16.45 11.18 8.76
C VAL A 95 16.68 9.71 9.07
N VAL A 96 17.93 9.32 9.24
CA VAL A 96 18.31 7.97 9.70
C VAL A 96 18.44 8.02 11.21
N ILE A 97 17.71 7.20 11.92
CA ILE A 97 17.59 7.18 13.37
C ILE A 97 18.22 5.89 13.89
N THR A 98 19.26 6.01 14.68
CA THR A 98 19.93 4.89 15.33
C THR A 98 19.60 4.90 16.82
N CYS A 99 19.02 3.83 17.34
CA CYS A 99 18.64 3.69 18.74
C CYS A 99 19.82 3.32 19.64
N ASN A 100 19.88 3.90 20.85
CA ASN A 100 20.63 3.32 21.96
C ASN A 100 19.82 2.13 22.51
N GLN A 101 20.18 0.91 22.08
CA GLN A 101 19.39 -0.29 22.36
C GLN A 101 19.40 -0.72 23.84
N ASP A 102 20.25 -0.13 24.67
CA ASP A 102 20.24 -0.33 26.11
C ASP A 102 19.12 0.45 26.81
N GLU A 103 18.51 1.43 26.10
CA GLU A 103 17.47 2.29 26.65
C GLU A 103 16.16 2.24 25.86
N ILE A 104 16.24 2.16 24.53
CA ILE A 104 15.06 2.15 23.66
C ILE A 104 15.11 1.02 22.62
N ALA A 105 14.06 0.20 22.58
CA ALA A 105 13.92 -0.86 21.59
C ALA A 105 13.58 -0.28 20.21
N PRO A 106 14.33 -0.61 19.12
CA PRO A 106 14.13 -0.01 17.80
C PRO A 106 12.71 -0.19 17.24
N TYR A 107 12.11 -1.37 17.42
CA TYR A 107 10.73 -1.63 16.98
C TYR A 107 9.68 -0.84 17.79
N PHE A 108 9.92 -0.61 19.08
CA PHE A 108 9.05 0.26 19.89
C PHE A 108 9.06 1.69 19.34
N LEU A 109 10.26 2.23 19.08
CA LEU A 109 10.39 3.57 18.50
C LEU A 109 9.80 3.63 17.09
N TYR A 110 10.00 2.60 16.25
CA TYR A 110 9.40 2.51 14.93
C TYR A 110 7.86 2.61 15.02
N HIS A 111 7.23 1.85 15.91
CA HIS A 111 5.78 1.89 16.10
C HIS A 111 5.32 3.24 16.68
N TYR A 112 6.08 3.85 17.58
CA TYR A 112 5.78 5.20 18.06
C TYR A 112 5.77 6.23 16.91
N LEU A 113 6.79 6.23 16.07
CA LEU A 113 6.91 7.15 14.94
C LEU A 113 5.90 6.88 13.82
N SER A 114 5.37 5.67 13.72
CA SER A 114 4.39 5.28 12.72
C SER A 114 2.94 5.61 13.09
N GLN A 115 2.66 6.10 14.31
CA GLN A 115 1.33 6.53 14.72
C GLN A 115 0.84 7.71 13.88
N ASN A 116 -0.46 7.74 13.54
CA ASN A 116 -1.08 8.86 12.84
C ASN A 116 -0.88 10.18 13.59
N SER A 117 -1.09 10.18 14.91
CA SER A 117 -0.89 11.37 15.76
C SER A 117 0.53 11.93 15.68
N THR A 118 1.54 11.06 15.71
CA THR A 118 2.96 11.45 15.58
C THR A 118 3.25 11.97 14.18
N THR A 119 2.73 11.31 13.15
CA THR A 119 2.89 11.73 11.75
C THR A 119 2.23 13.08 11.49
N GLU A 120 1.02 13.32 11.97
CA GLU A 120 0.32 14.59 11.85
C GLU A 120 1.04 15.71 12.60
N PHE A 121 1.53 15.44 13.81
CA PHE A 121 2.32 16.39 14.59
C PHE A 121 3.60 16.77 13.84
N LEU A 122 4.38 15.80 13.36
CA LEU A 122 5.59 16.05 12.57
C LEU A 122 5.27 16.76 11.25
N HIS A 123 4.14 16.44 10.61
CA HIS A 123 3.70 17.15 9.41
C HIS A 123 3.40 18.62 9.70
N SER A 124 2.72 18.92 10.80
CA SER A 124 2.45 20.29 11.22
C SER A 124 3.73 21.12 11.46
N ILE A 125 4.76 20.51 12.06
CA ILE A 125 6.09 21.11 12.23
C ILE A 125 6.73 21.41 10.86
N ALA A 126 6.66 20.42 9.95
CA ALA A 126 7.22 20.57 8.61
C ALA A 126 6.55 21.71 7.83
N GLU A 127 5.22 21.87 7.91
CA GLU A 127 4.46 22.95 7.25
C GLU A 127 4.79 24.32 7.86
N GLY A 128 5.09 24.41 9.13
CA GLY A 128 5.55 25.64 9.80
C GLY A 128 6.96 26.08 9.37
N SER A 129 7.69 25.26 8.60
CA SER A 129 9.02 25.63 8.11
C SER A 129 8.89 26.69 7.01
N THR A 130 9.79 27.68 7.01
CA THR A 130 9.83 28.77 6.02
C THR A 130 10.34 28.33 4.63
N SER A 131 10.53 27.03 4.42
CA SER A 131 10.99 26.44 3.16
C SER A 131 9.86 26.31 2.15
N ALA A 132 10.18 26.44 0.86
CA ALA A 132 9.24 26.20 -0.24
C ALA A 132 8.67 24.77 -0.26
N TYR A 133 9.30 23.86 0.47
CA TYR A 133 8.83 22.48 0.67
C TYR A 133 8.76 22.18 2.18
N PRO A 134 7.60 21.69 2.69
CA PRO A 134 7.48 21.25 4.07
C PRO A 134 8.55 20.22 4.41
N SER A 135 9.44 20.52 5.35
CA SER A 135 10.56 19.65 5.68
C SER A 135 10.91 19.72 7.16
N LEU A 136 11.17 18.54 7.74
CA LEU A 136 11.67 18.32 9.09
C LEU A 136 13.19 18.47 9.15
N LYS A 137 13.67 18.94 10.29
CA LYS A 137 15.08 18.82 10.70
C LYS A 137 15.22 17.57 11.59
N PRO A 138 16.41 16.94 11.65
CA PRO A 138 16.67 15.87 12.62
C PRO A 138 16.33 16.27 14.06
N SER A 139 16.64 17.51 14.44
CA SER A 139 16.31 18.07 15.77
C SER A 139 14.81 18.10 16.09
N ASP A 140 13.93 18.13 15.09
CA ASP A 140 12.48 18.11 15.32
C ASP A 140 12.02 16.72 15.79
N ILE A 141 12.69 15.65 15.33
CA ILE A 141 12.48 14.28 15.80
C ILE A 141 13.13 14.08 17.17
N GLU A 142 14.35 14.59 17.36
CA GLU A 142 15.08 14.51 18.63
C GLU A 142 14.35 15.23 19.78
N ALA A 143 13.59 16.27 19.46
CA ALA A 143 12.80 17.04 20.42
C ALA A 143 11.43 16.41 20.78
N LEU A 144 11.04 15.30 20.16
CA LEU A 144 9.80 14.61 20.52
C LEU A 144 9.90 14.08 21.94
N GLU A 145 8.93 14.47 22.77
CA GLU A 145 8.77 13.93 24.12
C GLU A 145 7.93 12.65 24.07
N ILE A 146 8.43 11.58 24.68
CA ILE A 146 7.73 10.30 24.72
C ILE A 146 7.64 9.77 26.16
N LEU A 147 6.58 9.02 26.42
CA LEU A 147 6.47 8.19 27.62
C LEU A 147 7.16 6.85 27.34
N LEU A 148 8.31 6.64 27.97
CA LEU A 148 9.17 5.48 27.76
C LEU A 148 8.96 4.44 28.86
N PRO A 149 8.40 3.24 28.52
CA PRO A 149 8.32 2.11 29.46
C PRO A 149 9.70 1.51 29.74
N PRO A 150 9.81 0.62 30.73
CA PRO A 150 10.98 -0.23 30.88
C PRO A 150 11.27 -1.03 29.63
N LEU A 151 12.54 -1.34 29.37
CA LEU A 151 12.99 -1.95 28.11
C LEU A 151 12.29 -3.29 27.80
N ASP A 152 11.99 -4.09 28.81
CA ASP A 152 11.29 -5.37 28.62
C ASP A 152 9.82 -5.16 28.20
N GLU A 153 9.14 -4.15 28.77
CA GLU A 153 7.79 -3.76 28.37
C GLU A 153 7.78 -3.19 26.94
N GLN A 154 8.78 -2.38 26.57
CA GLN A 154 8.97 -1.90 25.20
C GLN A 154 9.10 -3.06 24.21
N LYS A 155 9.92 -4.06 24.52
CA LYS A 155 10.12 -5.24 23.67
C LYS A 155 8.82 -6.02 23.50
N THR A 156 8.09 -6.24 24.58
CA THR A 156 6.81 -6.97 24.54
C THR A 156 5.75 -6.22 23.71
N ILE A 157 5.64 -4.90 23.88
CA ILE A 157 4.75 -4.06 23.04
C ILE A 157 5.17 -4.17 21.56
N ALA A 158 6.48 -4.04 21.30
CA ALA A 158 7.02 -4.13 19.96
C ALA A 158 6.79 -5.49 19.31
N GLU A 159 6.93 -6.59 20.05
CA GLU A 159 6.65 -7.96 19.56
C GLU A 159 5.20 -8.15 19.14
N VAL A 160 4.25 -7.68 19.95
CA VAL A 160 2.82 -7.77 19.62
C VAL A 160 2.50 -7.01 18.33
N LEU A 161 2.95 -5.75 18.22
CA LEU A 161 2.67 -4.92 17.06
C LEU A 161 3.40 -5.42 15.81
N SER A 162 4.67 -5.82 15.95
CA SER A 162 5.45 -6.38 14.85
C SER A 162 4.89 -7.71 14.34
N SER A 163 4.32 -8.54 15.22
CA SER A 163 3.68 -9.79 14.81
C SER A 163 2.47 -9.55 13.90
N LEU A 164 1.72 -8.47 14.13
CA LEU A 164 0.61 -8.05 13.27
C LEU A 164 1.15 -7.54 11.92
N ASP A 165 2.16 -6.67 11.93
CA ASP A 165 2.77 -6.13 10.72
C ASP A 165 3.42 -7.24 9.87
N ASP A 166 4.17 -8.16 10.48
CA ASP A 166 4.79 -9.29 9.79
C ASP A 166 3.73 -10.22 9.16
N LYS A 167 2.58 -10.43 9.83
CA LYS A 167 1.47 -11.21 9.27
C LYS A 167 0.82 -10.50 8.10
N ILE A 168 0.60 -9.19 8.20
CA ILE A 168 0.06 -8.35 7.12
C ILE A 168 1.00 -8.41 5.90
N ASP A 169 2.31 -8.24 6.11
CA ASP A 169 3.29 -8.30 5.03
C ASP A 169 3.36 -9.69 4.37
N LEU A 170 3.33 -10.76 5.17
CA LEU A 170 3.28 -12.13 4.67
C LEU A 170 2.06 -12.37 3.76
N LEU A 171 0.89 -11.88 4.16
CA LEU A 171 -0.34 -12.02 3.37
C LEU A 171 -0.26 -11.24 2.06
N HIS A 172 0.33 -10.04 2.06
CA HIS A 172 0.55 -9.28 0.83
C HIS A 172 1.51 -10.01 -0.13
N ARG A 173 2.62 -10.55 0.37
CA ARG A 173 3.55 -11.34 -0.45
C ARG A 173 2.90 -12.62 -1.00
N GLN A 174 2.07 -13.28 -0.20
CA GLN A 174 1.28 -14.42 -0.67
C GLN A 174 0.34 -14.01 -1.82
N ASN A 175 -0.36 -12.89 -1.69
CA ASN A 175 -1.24 -12.40 -2.74
C ASN A 175 -0.48 -12.08 -4.03
N GLN A 176 0.66 -11.43 -3.94
CA GLN A 176 1.52 -11.17 -5.09
C GLN A 176 1.95 -12.46 -5.80
N THR A 177 2.36 -13.49 -5.05
CA THR A 177 2.71 -14.79 -5.61
C THR A 177 1.50 -15.46 -6.27
N LEU A 178 0.34 -15.45 -5.63
CA LEU A 178 -0.91 -16.01 -6.17
C LEU A 178 -1.34 -15.30 -7.46
N GLU A 179 -1.23 -13.97 -7.52
CA GLU A 179 -1.51 -13.22 -8.75
C GLU A 179 -0.56 -13.60 -9.88
N GLN A 180 0.75 -13.68 -9.60
CA GLN A 180 1.74 -14.11 -10.59
C GLN A 180 1.49 -15.54 -11.09
N MET A 181 1.09 -16.45 -10.20
CA MET A 181 0.69 -17.82 -10.58
C MET A 181 -0.52 -17.81 -11.51
N ALA A 182 -1.57 -17.05 -11.15
CA ALA A 182 -2.77 -16.94 -11.99
C ALA A 182 -2.45 -16.33 -13.36
N GLU A 183 -1.66 -15.27 -13.42
CA GLU A 183 -1.25 -14.62 -14.66
C GLU A 183 -0.39 -15.54 -15.55
N THR A 184 0.51 -16.33 -14.95
CA THR A 184 1.35 -17.29 -15.69
C THR A 184 0.51 -18.39 -16.31
N LEU A 185 -0.39 -19.02 -15.52
CA LEU A 185 -1.32 -20.03 -16.02
C LEU A 185 -2.23 -19.47 -17.12
N PHE A 186 -2.75 -18.27 -16.90
CA PHE A 186 -3.61 -17.59 -17.86
C PHE A 186 -2.89 -17.35 -19.19
N ARG A 187 -1.66 -16.80 -19.15
CA ARG A 187 -0.85 -16.57 -20.36
C ARG A 187 -0.59 -17.88 -21.12
N GLN A 188 -0.22 -18.93 -20.41
CA GLN A 188 0.04 -20.23 -21.03
C GLN A 188 -1.20 -20.75 -21.76
N TRP A 189 -2.38 -20.68 -21.16
CA TRP A 189 -3.57 -21.31 -21.73
C TRP A 189 -4.30 -20.45 -22.77
N PHE A 190 -4.26 -19.13 -22.61
CA PHE A 190 -5.06 -18.22 -23.46
C PHE A 190 -4.23 -17.43 -24.47
N VAL A 191 -2.91 -17.33 -24.28
CA VAL A 191 -2.05 -16.48 -25.12
C VAL A 191 -0.98 -17.27 -25.84
N GLU A 192 -0.27 -18.18 -25.13
CA GLU A 192 0.85 -18.90 -25.69
C GLU A 192 0.43 -20.17 -26.42
N ASP A 193 -0.57 -20.91 -25.89
CA ASP A 193 -1.07 -22.17 -26.46
C ASP A 193 -2.62 -22.23 -26.43
N PRO A 194 -3.33 -21.24 -27.05
CA PRO A 194 -4.77 -21.23 -27.05
C PRO A 194 -5.31 -22.37 -27.92
N ASN A 195 -6.43 -22.98 -27.50
CA ASN A 195 -7.13 -23.94 -28.34
C ASN A 195 -7.63 -23.23 -29.61
N PRO A 196 -7.24 -23.66 -30.83
CA PRO A 196 -7.63 -23.01 -32.07
C PRO A 196 -9.13 -23.10 -32.40
N GLU A 197 -9.89 -23.91 -31.66
CA GLU A 197 -11.35 -24.02 -31.80
C GLU A 197 -12.11 -22.96 -30.97
N TRP A 198 -11.41 -22.20 -30.10
CA TRP A 198 -12.06 -21.14 -29.32
C TRP A 198 -12.40 -19.94 -30.18
N GLU A 199 -13.58 -19.38 -29.92
CA GLU A 199 -14.01 -18.15 -30.57
C GLU A 199 -13.35 -16.92 -29.93
N GLU A 200 -12.99 -15.96 -30.77
CA GLU A 200 -12.64 -14.63 -30.29
C GLU A 200 -13.92 -13.81 -30.04
N ARG A 201 -14.00 -13.17 -28.86
CA ARG A 201 -15.12 -12.30 -28.50
C ARG A 201 -14.62 -11.00 -27.90
N PRO A 202 -15.37 -9.89 -27.99
CA PRO A 202 -15.05 -8.66 -27.28
C PRO A 202 -15.03 -8.86 -25.75
N LEU A 203 -14.14 -8.18 -25.05
CA LEU A 203 -14.09 -8.16 -23.57
C LEU A 203 -15.43 -7.67 -22.99
N SER A 204 -16.09 -6.71 -23.65
CA SER A 204 -17.43 -6.22 -23.29
C SER A 204 -18.53 -7.27 -23.39
N SER A 205 -18.32 -8.39 -24.11
CA SER A 205 -19.30 -9.45 -24.24
C SER A 205 -19.23 -10.50 -23.13
N ILE A 206 -18.10 -10.56 -22.40
CA ILE A 206 -17.91 -11.53 -21.31
C ILE A 206 -18.18 -10.94 -19.92
N ALA A 207 -18.29 -9.61 -19.81
CA ALA A 207 -18.53 -8.95 -18.54
C ALA A 207 -19.26 -7.61 -18.74
N THR A 208 -20.01 -7.25 -17.71
CA THR A 208 -20.65 -5.94 -17.58
C THR A 208 -19.71 -4.96 -16.88
N PHE A 209 -19.42 -3.84 -17.55
CA PHE A 209 -18.63 -2.74 -17.00
C PHE A 209 -19.57 -1.63 -16.52
N LEU A 210 -20.02 -1.74 -15.28
CA LEU A 210 -20.93 -0.76 -14.67
C LEU A 210 -20.17 0.49 -14.27
N ASN A 211 -20.47 1.62 -14.91
CA ASN A 211 -19.92 2.91 -14.52
C ASN A 211 -20.52 3.39 -13.18
N GLY A 212 -19.70 3.93 -12.30
CA GLY A 212 -20.15 4.43 -11.01
C GLY A 212 -20.93 5.74 -11.08
N LEU A 213 -21.25 6.25 -9.90
CA LEU A 213 -22.09 7.45 -9.71
C LEU A 213 -21.25 8.73 -9.65
N ALA A 214 -21.86 9.82 -10.10
CA ALA A 214 -21.42 11.18 -9.76
C ALA A 214 -21.82 11.47 -8.30
N CYS A 215 -21.07 10.90 -7.33
CA CYS A 215 -21.42 10.86 -5.91
C CYS A 215 -21.71 12.23 -5.29
N GLN A 216 -21.14 13.32 -5.85
CA GLN A 216 -21.45 14.70 -5.44
C GLN A 216 -22.93 15.08 -5.63
N LYS A 217 -23.69 14.33 -6.45
CA LYS A 217 -25.14 14.51 -6.62
C LYS A 217 -25.98 13.69 -5.63
N HIS A 218 -25.32 12.88 -4.83
CA HIS A 218 -25.93 11.97 -3.85
C HIS A 218 -25.31 12.18 -2.46
N PRO A 219 -25.36 13.44 -1.90
CA PRO A 219 -24.78 13.70 -0.59
C PRO A 219 -25.52 12.92 0.50
N PRO A 220 -24.83 12.55 1.59
CA PRO A 220 -25.48 11.89 2.72
C PRO A 220 -26.51 12.83 3.36
N LYS A 221 -27.62 12.26 3.81
CA LYS A 221 -28.69 12.99 4.51
C LYS A 221 -28.43 13.15 6.01
N ASN A 222 -27.65 12.25 6.57
CA ASN A 222 -27.26 12.20 7.97
C ASN A 222 -25.92 11.45 8.13
N ASP A 223 -25.42 11.36 9.36
CA ASP A 223 -24.14 10.72 9.66
C ASP A 223 -24.20 9.18 9.77
N VAL A 224 -25.40 8.59 9.78
CA VAL A 224 -25.59 7.14 9.92
C VAL A 224 -25.72 6.47 8.54
N ASP A 225 -26.52 7.07 7.64
CA ASP A 225 -26.85 6.51 6.32
C ASP A 225 -25.87 7.01 5.26
N LYS A 226 -24.58 6.77 5.47
CA LYS A 226 -23.53 7.16 4.54
C LYS A 226 -22.48 6.06 4.37
N LEU A 227 -21.94 5.99 3.17
CA LEU A 227 -20.78 5.15 2.84
C LEU A 227 -19.68 6.01 2.19
N PRO A 228 -18.41 5.67 2.39
CA PRO A 228 -17.32 6.37 1.74
C PRO A 228 -17.37 6.16 0.23
N VAL A 229 -16.89 7.13 -0.52
CA VAL A 229 -16.81 7.08 -1.99
C VAL A 229 -15.47 6.51 -2.41
N LEU A 230 -15.50 5.42 -3.17
CA LEU A 230 -14.30 4.83 -3.76
C LEU A 230 -13.85 5.63 -4.97
N LYS A 231 -12.73 6.34 -4.86
CA LYS A 231 -12.08 7.07 -5.95
C LYS A 231 -10.84 6.32 -6.45
N ILE A 232 -10.26 6.79 -7.55
CA ILE A 232 -9.04 6.19 -8.15
C ILE A 232 -7.88 6.15 -7.15
N LYS A 233 -7.67 7.21 -6.35
CA LYS A 233 -6.63 7.26 -5.31
C LYS A 233 -6.83 6.17 -4.25
N ASP A 234 -8.08 5.93 -3.88
CA ASP A 234 -8.46 5.00 -2.83
C ASP A 234 -8.38 3.54 -3.29
N LEU A 235 -8.55 3.29 -4.59
CA LEU A 235 -8.38 1.96 -5.17
C LEU A 235 -6.94 1.44 -4.97
N ARG A 236 -5.96 2.35 -4.98
CA ARG A 236 -4.54 2.02 -4.77
C ARG A 236 -4.17 1.97 -3.28
N ASN A 237 -4.58 2.96 -2.52
CA ASN A 237 -4.04 3.25 -1.19
C ASN A 237 -5.01 2.86 -0.04
N GLY A 238 -6.24 2.41 -0.36
CA GLY A 238 -7.33 2.30 0.60
C GLY A 238 -8.06 3.63 0.80
N ILE A 239 -9.23 3.56 1.41
CA ILE A 239 -10.05 4.75 1.71
C ILE A 239 -9.46 5.47 2.93
N SER A 240 -9.13 6.75 2.74
CA SER A 240 -8.59 7.61 3.78
C SER A 240 -9.70 8.26 4.64
N GLU A 241 -9.34 8.80 5.81
CA GLU A 241 -10.29 9.48 6.71
C GLU A 241 -10.92 10.72 6.07
N ASP A 242 -10.21 11.41 5.19
CA ASP A 242 -10.66 12.57 4.41
C ASP A 242 -11.42 12.20 3.14
N CYS A 243 -12.02 11.00 3.08
CA CYS A 243 -12.81 10.55 1.93
C CYS A 243 -14.10 11.35 1.78
N ASP A 244 -14.59 11.44 0.54
CA ASP A 244 -15.95 11.93 0.30
C ASP A 244 -16.97 10.86 0.76
N TRP A 245 -18.15 11.33 1.13
CA TRP A 245 -19.24 10.49 1.58
C TRP A 245 -20.44 10.59 0.62
N CYS A 246 -21.15 9.49 0.47
CA CYS A 246 -22.35 9.37 -0.35
C CYS A 246 -23.47 8.72 0.47
N THR A 247 -24.72 9.03 0.17
CA THR A 247 -25.86 8.36 0.82
C THR A 247 -25.89 6.87 0.49
N THR A 248 -26.37 6.05 1.42
CA THR A 248 -26.66 4.63 1.19
C THR A 248 -27.93 4.41 0.37
N GLU A 249 -28.77 5.44 0.18
CA GLU A 249 -29.99 5.38 -0.62
C GLU A 249 -29.67 5.45 -2.14
N VAL A 250 -28.86 4.52 -2.61
CA VAL A 250 -28.52 4.33 -4.02
C VAL A 250 -28.86 2.88 -4.41
N ASP A 251 -28.92 2.61 -5.69
CA ASP A 251 -29.12 1.24 -6.19
C ASP A 251 -27.93 0.35 -5.73
N GLU A 252 -28.22 -0.82 -5.21
CA GLU A 252 -27.26 -1.78 -4.63
C GLU A 252 -26.12 -2.12 -5.59
N LYS A 253 -26.35 -2.09 -6.90
CA LYS A 253 -25.29 -2.31 -7.91
C LYS A 253 -24.11 -1.35 -7.80
N TYR A 254 -24.30 -0.14 -7.21
CA TYR A 254 -23.24 0.85 -6.98
C TYR A 254 -22.51 0.67 -5.66
N ILE A 255 -22.97 -0.23 -4.81
CA ILE A 255 -22.27 -0.62 -3.60
C ILE A 255 -21.14 -1.57 -3.98
N VAL A 256 -19.94 -1.24 -3.53
CA VAL A 256 -18.73 -2.06 -3.72
C VAL A 256 -18.40 -2.75 -2.42
N GLU A 257 -18.23 -4.05 -2.50
CA GLU A 257 -17.85 -4.91 -1.38
C GLU A 257 -16.46 -5.53 -1.58
N ASN A 258 -15.88 -6.00 -0.48
CA ASN A 258 -14.62 -6.75 -0.53
C ASN A 258 -14.76 -7.98 -1.44
N GLY A 259 -13.88 -8.10 -2.42
CA GLY A 259 -13.90 -9.16 -3.43
C GLY A 259 -14.52 -8.76 -4.77
N ASP A 260 -15.08 -7.55 -4.90
CA ASP A 260 -15.54 -7.03 -6.18
C ASP A 260 -14.36 -6.67 -7.11
N VAL A 261 -14.54 -6.89 -8.40
CA VAL A 261 -13.56 -6.48 -9.40
C VAL A 261 -13.83 -5.05 -9.81
N ILE A 262 -12.84 -4.18 -9.58
CA ILE A 262 -12.91 -2.75 -9.89
C ILE A 262 -11.88 -2.41 -10.95
N PHE A 263 -12.31 -1.67 -11.96
CA PHE A 263 -11.47 -1.17 -13.03
C PHE A 263 -11.51 0.36 -13.10
N SER A 264 -10.36 0.99 -12.86
CA SER A 264 -10.18 2.42 -13.10
C SER A 264 -9.91 2.67 -14.58
N TRP A 265 -10.81 3.38 -15.24
CA TRP A 265 -10.77 3.62 -16.69
C TRP A 265 -10.24 5.00 -17.09
N SER A 266 -9.87 5.83 -16.13
CA SER A 266 -9.32 7.18 -16.36
C SER A 266 -8.15 7.49 -15.43
N ALA A 267 -7.32 8.46 -15.80
CA ALA A 267 -6.13 8.90 -15.08
C ALA A 267 -5.12 7.77 -14.84
N SER A 268 -5.16 7.08 -13.72
CA SER A 268 -4.34 5.90 -13.43
C SER A 268 -5.17 4.64 -13.64
N LEU A 269 -5.04 4.03 -14.80
CA LEU A 269 -5.75 2.79 -15.13
C LEU A 269 -5.21 1.63 -14.28
N MET A 270 -6.13 0.83 -13.72
CA MET A 270 -5.80 -0.28 -12.85
C MET A 270 -7.00 -1.23 -12.77
N VAL A 271 -6.73 -2.53 -12.70
CA VAL A 271 -7.73 -3.55 -12.40
C VAL A 271 -7.36 -4.21 -11.08
N LYS A 272 -8.29 -4.24 -10.12
CA LYS A 272 -8.04 -4.77 -8.78
C LYS A 272 -9.28 -5.50 -8.25
N ILE A 273 -9.05 -6.59 -7.51
CA ILE A 273 -10.06 -7.14 -6.62
C ILE A 273 -10.06 -6.26 -5.37
N TRP A 274 -11.20 -5.59 -5.09
CA TRP A 274 -11.31 -4.67 -3.96
C TRP A 274 -11.06 -5.37 -2.63
N ASP A 275 -10.21 -4.79 -1.82
CA ASP A 275 -9.74 -5.34 -0.54
C ASP A 275 -10.11 -4.48 0.68
N GLY A 276 -10.79 -3.35 0.44
CA GLY A 276 -11.19 -2.41 1.49
C GLY A 276 -12.61 -2.65 2.02
N GLN A 277 -13.07 -1.66 2.78
CA GLN A 277 -14.42 -1.62 3.34
C GLN A 277 -15.50 -1.40 2.27
N THR A 278 -16.76 -1.67 2.64
CA THR A 278 -17.90 -1.36 1.79
C THR A 278 -17.95 0.14 1.47
N CYS A 279 -18.17 0.47 0.20
CA CYS A 279 -18.09 1.86 -0.29
C CYS A 279 -19.00 2.07 -1.52
N ILE A 280 -19.13 3.30 -1.98
CA ILE A 280 -19.91 3.66 -3.17
C ILE A 280 -18.98 3.87 -4.37
N LEU A 281 -19.31 3.26 -5.49
CA LEU A 281 -18.54 3.32 -6.75
C LEU A 281 -18.60 4.72 -7.37
N ASN A 282 -17.45 5.37 -7.52
CA ASN A 282 -17.34 6.68 -8.18
C ASN A 282 -17.41 6.57 -9.71
N GLN A 283 -17.90 7.62 -10.37
CA GLN A 283 -18.09 7.72 -11.83
C GLN A 283 -16.84 7.43 -12.69
N HIS A 284 -15.65 7.47 -12.13
CA HIS A 284 -14.39 7.20 -12.82
C HIS A 284 -13.90 5.76 -12.70
N LEU A 285 -14.72 4.90 -12.13
CA LEU A 285 -14.47 3.48 -11.93
C LEU A 285 -15.58 2.65 -12.56
N PHE A 286 -15.23 1.45 -13.03
CA PHE A 286 -16.18 0.39 -13.33
C PHE A 286 -16.19 -0.66 -12.22
N LYS A 287 -17.38 -1.13 -11.84
CA LYS A 287 -17.56 -2.42 -11.20
C LYS A 287 -17.77 -3.45 -12.31
N VAL A 288 -16.90 -4.48 -12.35
CA VAL A 288 -16.91 -5.49 -13.42
C VAL A 288 -17.56 -6.75 -12.88
N THR A 289 -18.63 -7.19 -13.52
CA THR A 289 -19.40 -8.39 -13.14
C THR A 289 -19.73 -9.21 -14.39
N SER A 290 -20.07 -10.47 -14.19
CA SER A 290 -20.62 -11.32 -15.25
C SER A 290 -21.60 -12.31 -14.64
N ASP A 291 -22.68 -12.58 -15.35
CA ASP A 291 -23.63 -13.64 -15.01
C ASP A 291 -23.26 -14.97 -15.69
N ASP A 292 -22.50 -14.90 -16.80
CA ASP A 292 -22.17 -16.06 -17.65
C ASP A 292 -20.77 -16.61 -17.38
N PHE A 293 -19.84 -15.76 -16.90
CA PHE A 293 -18.42 -16.14 -16.72
C PHE A 293 -17.96 -15.99 -15.28
N PRO A 294 -17.07 -16.90 -14.79
CA PRO A 294 -16.53 -16.83 -13.45
C PRO A 294 -15.61 -15.62 -13.25
N LYS A 295 -15.52 -15.13 -12.00
CA LYS A 295 -14.76 -13.93 -11.63
C LYS A 295 -13.32 -13.94 -12.13
N TRP A 296 -12.62 -15.05 -12.00
CA TRP A 296 -11.24 -15.18 -12.43
C TRP A 296 -11.06 -14.85 -13.91
N TYR A 297 -12.03 -15.23 -14.75
CA TYR A 297 -11.93 -15.13 -16.18
C TYR A 297 -11.97 -13.66 -16.64
N TYR A 298 -13.02 -12.91 -16.29
CA TYR A 298 -13.10 -11.50 -16.68
C TYR A 298 -12.09 -10.62 -15.94
N TYR A 299 -11.66 -11.00 -14.73
CA TYR A 299 -10.59 -10.30 -14.00
C TYR A 299 -9.24 -10.42 -14.72
N LEU A 300 -8.82 -11.62 -15.08
CA LEU A 300 -7.53 -11.86 -15.73
C LEU A 300 -7.51 -11.30 -17.16
N TRP A 301 -8.60 -11.39 -17.92
CA TRP A 301 -8.70 -10.74 -19.23
C TRP A 301 -8.62 -9.22 -19.11
N SER A 302 -9.29 -8.61 -18.15
CA SER A 302 -9.18 -7.17 -17.89
C SER A 302 -7.77 -6.76 -17.52
N LYS A 303 -7.05 -7.57 -16.72
CA LYS A 303 -5.62 -7.35 -16.41
C LYS A 303 -4.72 -7.54 -17.62
N PHE A 304 -4.98 -8.54 -18.45
CA PHE A 304 -4.19 -8.81 -19.65
C PHE A 304 -4.19 -7.62 -20.63
N HIS A 305 -5.35 -7.01 -20.84
CA HIS A 305 -5.48 -5.84 -21.72
C HIS A 305 -5.08 -4.52 -21.07
N LEU A 306 -4.72 -4.50 -19.78
CA LEU A 306 -4.47 -3.26 -19.06
C LEU A 306 -3.34 -2.42 -19.67
N ASP A 307 -2.24 -3.02 -20.11
CA ASP A 307 -1.12 -2.31 -20.74
C ASP A 307 -1.53 -1.68 -22.07
N GLN A 308 -2.36 -2.37 -22.85
CA GLN A 308 -2.96 -1.84 -24.09
C GLN A 308 -3.85 -0.64 -23.78
N PHE A 309 -4.71 -0.75 -22.77
CA PHE A 309 -5.58 0.36 -22.34
C PHE A 309 -4.77 1.56 -21.83
N ILE A 310 -3.69 1.33 -21.10
CA ILE A 310 -2.78 2.40 -20.67
C ILE A 310 -2.14 3.09 -21.87
N ALA A 311 -1.72 2.35 -22.89
CA ALA A 311 -1.17 2.92 -24.12
C ALA A 311 -2.21 3.76 -24.88
N ILE A 312 -3.45 3.25 -25.04
CA ILE A 312 -4.56 3.97 -25.64
C ILE A 312 -4.88 5.26 -24.89
N ALA A 313 -5.00 5.17 -23.56
CA ALA A 313 -5.27 6.34 -22.72
C ALA A 313 -4.18 7.41 -22.82
N ARG A 314 -2.91 7.01 -22.91
CA ARG A 314 -1.78 7.94 -23.14
C ARG A 314 -1.85 8.60 -24.52
N ALA A 315 -2.22 7.85 -25.56
CA ALA A 315 -2.32 8.37 -26.92
C ALA A 315 -3.45 9.41 -27.07
N HIS A 316 -4.51 9.28 -26.29
CA HIS A 316 -5.65 10.21 -26.28
C HIS A 316 -5.55 11.35 -25.27
N ALA A 317 -4.47 11.41 -24.47
CA ALA A 317 -4.33 12.37 -23.37
C ALA A 317 -4.00 13.77 -23.88
N THR A 318 -4.96 14.70 -23.77
CA THR A 318 -4.69 16.14 -23.75
C THR A 318 -4.55 16.68 -22.33
N THR A 319 -5.23 16.10 -21.35
CA THR A 319 -5.17 16.44 -19.92
C THR A 319 -5.26 15.24 -18.99
N MET A 320 -6.27 14.39 -19.16
CA MET A 320 -6.42 13.12 -18.43
C MET A 320 -6.70 11.99 -19.42
N GLY A 321 -5.77 11.03 -19.51
CA GLY A 321 -5.95 9.83 -20.31
C GLY A 321 -7.14 9.00 -19.80
N HIS A 322 -7.94 8.47 -20.72
CA HIS A 322 -9.06 7.59 -20.41
C HIS A 322 -9.32 6.64 -21.59
N ILE A 323 -9.98 5.54 -21.31
CA ILE A 323 -10.51 4.64 -22.34
C ILE A 323 -11.99 4.91 -22.57
N LYS A 324 -12.46 4.57 -23.76
CA LYS A 324 -13.86 4.62 -24.14
C LYS A 324 -14.46 3.21 -24.10
N ARG A 325 -15.79 3.11 -24.13
CA ARG A 325 -16.45 1.79 -24.22
C ARG A 325 -16.05 1.01 -25.46
N GLY A 326 -15.84 1.68 -26.60
CA GLY A 326 -15.37 1.05 -27.82
C GLY A 326 -14.02 0.34 -27.68
N ASP A 327 -13.14 0.84 -26.81
CA ASP A 327 -11.84 0.18 -26.55
C ASP A 327 -12.02 -1.18 -25.87
N LEU A 328 -13.12 -1.37 -25.08
CA LEU A 328 -13.49 -2.66 -24.50
C LEU A 328 -14.07 -3.62 -25.57
N ASP A 329 -14.72 -3.07 -26.62
CA ASP A 329 -15.24 -3.84 -27.74
C ASP A 329 -14.12 -4.29 -28.70
N GLU A 330 -13.03 -3.53 -28.78
CA GLU A 330 -11.84 -3.86 -29.58
C GLU A 330 -10.87 -4.82 -28.85
N ALA A 331 -10.96 -4.95 -27.55
CA ALA A 331 -10.16 -5.86 -26.74
C ALA A 331 -10.72 -7.29 -26.86
N MET A 332 -10.05 -8.12 -27.67
CA MET A 332 -10.54 -9.48 -27.95
C MET A 332 -10.05 -10.49 -26.91
N VAL A 333 -10.91 -11.43 -26.56
CA VAL A 333 -10.69 -12.50 -25.59
C VAL A 333 -11.02 -13.84 -26.23
N MET A 334 -10.28 -14.88 -25.87
CA MET A 334 -10.57 -16.26 -26.27
C MET A 334 -11.68 -16.85 -25.42
N ALA A 335 -12.77 -17.31 -26.01
CA ALA A 335 -13.93 -17.85 -25.30
C ALA A 335 -13.97 -19.38 -25.37
N PRO A 336 -13.48 -20.11 -24.37
CA PRO A 336 -13.63 -21.55 -24.25
C PRO A 336 -15.09 -21.95 -24.08
N THR A 337 -15.38 -23.24 -24.30
CA THR A 337 -16.68 -23.81 -23.97
C THR A 337 -16.92 -23.78 -22.45
N ASP A 338 -18.21 -23.86 -22.06
CA ASP A 338 -18.58 -23.94 -20.61
C ASP A 338 -17.92 -25.11 -19.90
N TYR A 339 -17.74 -26.22 -20.57
CA TYR A 339 -17.04 -27.38 -20.01
C TYR A 339 -15.57 -27.07 -19.71
N GLU A 340 -14.88 -26.40 -20.62
CA GLU A 340 -13.47 -26.02 -20.46
C GLU A 340 -13.33 -24.94 -19.38
N ILE A 341 -14.21 -23.93 -19.38
CA ILE A 341 -14.26 -22.89 -18.32
C ILE A 341 -14.42 -23.54 -16.95
N ASN A 342 -15.36 -24.48 -16.79
CA ASN A 342 -15.57 -25.19 -15.52
C ASN A 342 -14.33 -26.01 -15.12
N LYS A 343 -13.67 -26.66 -16.06
CA LYS A 343 -12.43 -27.40 -15.79
C LYS A 343 -11.30 -26.47 -15.37
N MET A 344 -11.13 -25.33 -16.04
CA MET A 344 -10.13 -24.32 -15.70
C MET A 344 -10.42 -23.64 -14.35
N SER A 345 -11.69 -23.41 -14.02
CA SER A 345 -12.13 -22.86 -12.74
C SER A 345 -11.58 -23.63 -11.54
N THR A 346 -11.39 -24.94 -11.65
CA THR A 346 -10.79 -25.77 -10.59
C THR A 346 -9.37 -25.32 -10.22
N HIS A 347 -8.68 -24.62 -11.12
CA HIS A 347 -7.32 -24.09 -10.87
C HIS A 347 -7.34 -22.62 -10.47
N PHE A 348 -8.17 -21.79 -11.11
CA PHE A 348 -8.17 -20.34 -10.90
C PHE A 348 -9.01 -19.89 -9.70
N GLU A 349 -10.18 -20.48 -9.48
CA GLU A 349 -11.08 -20.08 -8.38
C GLU A 349 -10.41 -20.18 -7.01
N PRO A 350 -9.69 -21.28 -6.66
CA PRO A 350 -9.00 -21.36 -5.38
C PRO A 350 -7.95 -20.25 -5.18
N ILE A 351 -7.28 -19.82 -6.27
CA ILE A 351 -6.29 -18.74 -6.22
C ILE A 351 -6.99 -17.41 -5.92
N ILE A 352 -8.03 -17.07 -6.68
CA ILE A 352 -8.78 -15.81 -6.50
C ILE A 352 -9.51 -15.78 -5.15
N GLU A 353 -10.07 -16.90 -4.72
CA GLU A 353 -10.69 -17.01 -3.41
C GLU A 353 -9.65 -16.81 -2.29
N LYS A 354 -8.47 -17.41 -2.41
CA LYS A 354 -7.40 -17.24 -1.44
C LYS A 354 -6.92 -15.78 -1.36
N ILE A 355 -6.78 -15.10 -2.48
CA ILE A 355 -6.48 -13.65 -2.52
C ILE A 355 -7.56 -12.86 -1.77
N THR A 356 -8.83 -13.16 -2.02
CA THR A 356 -9.97 -12.49 -1.37
C THR A 356 -9.98 -12.74 0.14
N VAL A 357 -9.74 -13.97 0.58
CA VAL A 357 -9.64 -14.33 2.01
C VAL A 357 -8.48 -13.62 2.67
N ASN A 358 -7.30 -13.61 2.04
CA ASN A 358 -6.12 -12.91 2.53
C ASN A 358 -6.39 -11.40 2.68
N ASN A 359 -7.05 -10.78 1.70
CA ASN A 359 -7.40 -9.37 1.74
C ASN A 359 -8.32 -9.04 2.93
N ARG A 360 -9.34 -9.86 3.19
CA ARG A 360 -10.20 -9.72 4.37
C ARG A 360 -9.42 -9.87 5.67
N GLN A 361 -8.46 -10.80 5.72
CA GLN A 361 -7.61 -10.98 6.89
C GLN A 361 -6.69 -9.77 7.10
N ILE A 362 -6.09 -9.23 6.04
CA ILE A 362 -5.29 -8.01 6.08
C ILE A 362 -6.10 -6.86 6.66
N SER A 363 -7.30 -6.60 6.14
CA SER A 363 -8.16 -5.51 6.62
C SER A 363 -8.46 -5.62 8.13
N LYS A 364 -8.72 -6.85 8.62
CA LYS A 364 -8.96 -7.09 10.06
C LYS A 364 -7.70 -6.86 10.90
N LEU A 365 -6.54 -7.31 10.43
CA LEU A 365 -5.26 -7.15 11.13
C LEU A 365 -4.84 -5.68 11.18
N VAL A 366 -5.03 -4.93 10.10
CA VAL A 366 -4.79 -3.48 10.05
C VAL A 366 -5.68 -2.76 11.06
N ALA A 367 -7.00 -3.02 11.07
CA ALA A 367 -7.92 -2.41 12.03
C ALA A 367 -7.56 -2.75 13.48
N LEU A 368 -7.16 -3.99 13.76
CA LEU A 368 -6.71 -4.41 15.08
C LEU A 368 -5.44 -3.68 15.50
N ARG A 369 -4.42 -3.63 14.62
CA ARG A 369 -3.17 -2.91 14.88
C ARG A 369 -3.43 -1.44 15.16
N ASP A 370 -4.21 -0.77 14.31
CA ASP A 370 -4.49 0.66 14.42
C ASP A 370 -5.30 1.01 15.69
N THR A 371 -6.08 0.05 16.19
CA THR A 371 -6.78 0.17 17.48
C THR A 371 -5.84 -0.04 18.66
N LEU A 372 -4.93 -1.02 18.58
CA LEU A 372 -4.04 -1.38 19.69
C LEU A 372 -2.87 -0.42 19.81
N LEU A 373 -2.32 0.06 18.68
CA LEU A 373 -1.12 0.89 18.64
C LEU A 373 -1.19 2.10 19.59
N PRO A 374 -2.18 3.02 19.50
CA PRO A 374 -2.22 4.18 20.40
C PRO A 374 -2.42 3.77 21.87
N LYS A 375 -3.16 2.70 22.15
CA LYS A 375 -3.44 2.25 23.50
C LYS A 375 -2.22 1.62 24.19
N LEU A 376 -1.43 0.88 23.43
CA LEU A 376 -0.18 0.31 23.92
C LEU A 376 0.89 1.39 24.08
N MET A 377 0.97 2.35 23.17
CA MET A 377 1.95 3.43 23.23
C MET A 377 1.65 4.47 24.32
N SER A 378 0.38 4.63 24.70
CA SER A 378 -0.01 5.50 25.82
C SER A 378 -0.02 4.82 27.19
N GLY A 379 0.12 3.48 27.25
CA GLY A 379 -0.03 2.69 28.46
C GLY A 379 -1.48 2.55 28.96
N GLU A 380 -2.47 2.91 28.13
CA GLU A 380 -3.90 2.64 28.42
C GLU A 380 -4.15 1.11 28.53
N ILE A 381 -3.47 0.35 27.67
CA ILE A 381 -3.39 -1.11 27.77
C ILE A 381 -1.95 -1.47 28.12
N ARG A 382 -1.74 -2.27 29.16
CA ARG A 382 -0.46 -2.84 29.52
C ARG A 382 -0.44 -4.34 29.30
N ILE A 383 0.71 -4.83 28.88
CA ILE A 383 0.93 -6.26 28.68
C ILE A 383 1.67 -6.77 29.93
N ASP A 384 1.09 -7.77 30.61
CA ASP A 384 1.75 -8.43 31.74
C ASP A 384 2.99 -9.19 31.24
N THR A 385 4.16 -8.78 31.72
CA THR A 385 5.44 -9.42 31.38
C THR A 385 5.80 -10.59 32.34
N ASN A 386 4.82 -11.03 33.15
CA ASN A 386 5.03 -12.04 34.22
C ASN A 386 4.56 -13.47 33.85
N GLU A 387 4.78 -13.92 32.59
CA GLU A 387 4.72 -15.37 32.30
C GLU A 387 6.00 -15.88 31.64
#